data_ac3def0a8219113969db4126c6918b89
#
_entry.id   ac3def0a8219113969db4126c6918b89
#
_cell.length_a   1.000
_cell.length_b   1.000
_cell.length_c   1.000
_cell.angle_alpha   90.00
_cell.angle_beta   90.00
_cell.angle_gamma   90.00
#
_symmetry.space_group_name_H-M   'P 1'
#
loop_
_entity.id
_entity.type
_entity.pdbx_description
1 polymer ?
#
loop_
_entity_poly.entity_id
_entity_poly.type
_entity_poly.pdbx_seq_one_letter_code
_entity_poly.pdbx_strand_id
1 'polypeptide(L)'
;VRHFVRLLMSWITGVKRTEETEKTTWRILETGIRGEFWVKAMRYFKDSPYVTDEVVDAFYSCLVEHAEFLIQMHSPYRYMSNWGVIENHGLFEIGIAMPDEERRKRYTSIALEHLEAEARMQIMGDGVQWEQSPLYHNEVLHCYEDVLIPAMILRFPTPF
;
A
#
# COMPACT_ATOMS: atom_id res chain seq x y z
N VAL A 1 2.83 11.42 18.79
CA VAL A 1 2.71 12.10 17.49
C VAL A 1 4.00 12.79 17.09
N ARG A 2 4.52 13.73 17.89
CA ARG A 2 5.76 14.50 17.57
C ARG A 2 6.92 13.61 17.13
N HIS A 3 7.14 12.47 17.82
CA HIS A 3 8.21 11.54 17.47
C HIS A 3 7.97 10.86 16.11
N PHE A 4 6.73 10.44 15.84
CA PHE A 4 6.33 9.88 14.55
C PHE A 4 6.60 10.86 13.40
N VAL A 5 6.10 12.11 13.52
CA VAL A 5 6.28 13.13 12.47
C VAL A 5 7.78 13.39 12.23
N ARG A 6 8.59 13.47 13.29
CA ARG A 6 10.05 13.64 13.16
C ARG A 6 10.71 12.49 12.38
N LEU A 7 10.34 11.25 12.68
CA LEU A 7 10.89 10.07 11.97
C LEU A 7 10.43 10.03 10.53
N LEU A 8 9.14 10.27 10.28
CA LEU A 8 8.58 10.34 8.94
C LEU A 8 9.30 11.38 8.09
N MET A 9 9.43 12.61 8.57
CA MET A 9 10.10 13.68 7.85
C MET A 9 11.60 13.40 7.65
N SER A 10 12.26 12.81 8.66
CA SER A 10 13.66 12.38 8.51
C SER A 10 13.82 11.35 7.38
N TRP A 11 12.89 10.41 7.26
CA TRP A 11 12.91 9.45 6.17
C TRP A 11 12.63 10.11 4.82
N ILE A 12 11.56 10.91 4.70
CA ILE A 12 11.16 11.60 3.46
C ILE A 12 12.30 12.48 2.91
N THR A 13 13.00 13.18 3.80
CA THR A 13 14.08 14.10 3.39
C THR A 13 15.43 13.40 3.18
N GLY A 14 15.70 12.35 3.94
CA GLY A 14 17.02 11.70 3.99
C GLY A 14 17.16 10.46 3.10
N VAL A 15 16.06 9.74 2.82
CA VAL A 15 16.12 8.48 2.06
C VAL A 15 15.67 8.73 0.62
N LYS A 16 16.61 8.81 -0.30
CA LYS A 16 16.31 8.99 -1.73
C LYS A 16 16.25 7.64 -2.44
N ARG A 17 15.38 7.57 -3.46
CA ARG A 17 15.32 6.40 -4.33
C ARG A 17 16.55 6.39 -5.26
N THR A 18 17.32 5.32 -5.17
CA THR A 18 18.51 5.05 -5.99
C THR A 18 18.58 3.56 -6.28
N GLU A 19 19.38 3.14 -7.25
CA GLU A 19 19.60 1.73 -7.54
C GLU A 19 20.04 0.90 -6.31
N GLU A 20 20.77 1.50 -5.39
CA GLU A 20 21.21 0.87 -4.15
C GLU A 20 20.05 0.76 -3.14
N THR A 21 19.27 1.84 -2.96
CA THR A 21 18.15 1.86 -2.01
C THR A 21 16.96 1.03 -2.48
N GLU A 22 16.79 0.81 -3.78
CA GLU A 22 15.79 -0.13 -4.34
C GLU A 22 16.06 -1.59 -3.95
N LYS A 23 17.27 -1.92 -3.54
CA LYS A 23 17.63 -3.24 -2.99
C LYS A 23 17.45 -3.33 -1.48
N THR A 24 17.16 -2.23 -0.81
CA THR A 24 17.09 -2.11 0.65
C THR A 24 15.83 -1.34 1.09
N THR A 25 15.98 -0.07 1.43
CA THR A 25 14.90 0.78 1.99
C THR A 25 13.76 1.08 1.02
N TRP A 26 14.04 1.07 -0.29
CA TRP A 26 13.06 1.23 -1.37
C TRP A 26 12.69 -0.10 -2.04
N ARG A 27 13.04 -1.25 -1.45
CA ARG A 27 12.56 -2.52 -1.99
C ARG A 27 11.03 -2.50 -2.07
N ILE A 28 10.47 -3.06 -3.13
CA ILE A 28 9.04 -2.93 -3.45
C ILE A 28 8.12 -3.39 -2.31
N LEU A 29 8.46 -4.49 -1.63
CA LEU A 29 7.70 -4.99 -0.48
C LEU A 29 7.65 -3.95 0.66
N GLU A 30 8.80 -3.41 1.06
CA GLU A 30 8.86 -2.38 2.11
C GLU A 30 8.14 -1.09 1.69
N THR A 31 8.09 -0.81 0.41
CA THR A 31 7.35 0.34 -0.12
C THR A 31 5.84 0.14 0.03
N GLY A 32 5.33 -1.07 -0.23
CA GLY A 32 3.93 -1.43 0.04
C GLY A 32 3.59 -1.34 1.52
N ILE A 33 4.40 -1.98 2.37
CA ILE A 33 4.23 -1.95 3.84
C ILE A 33 4.21 -0.50 4.36
N ARG A 34 5.11 0.36 3.89
CA ARG A 34 5.10 1.78 4.27
C ARG A 34 3.84 2.49 3.82
N GLY A 35 3.37 2.22 2.60
CA GLY A 35 2.13 2.78 2.07
C GLY A 35 0.96 2.53 3.02
N GLU A 36 0.78 1.29 3.44
CA GLU A 36 -0.25 0.90 4.39
C GLU A 36 -0.10 1.62 5.74
N PHE A 37 1.02 1.38 6.43
CA PHE A 37 1.17 1.83 7.81
C PHE A 37 1.28 3.35 7.95
N TRP A 38 1.89 4.03 6.99
CA TRP A 38 1.99 5.48 7.04
C TRP A 38 0.65 6.16 6.78
N VAL A 39 -0.17 5.63 5.87
CA VAL A 39 -1.52 6.14 5.63
C VAL A 39 -2.39 5.95 6.88
N LYS A 40 -2.38 4.75 7.47
CA LYS A 40 -3.13 4.46 8.71
C LYS A 40 -2.67 5.37 9.87
N ALA A 41 -1.37 5.52 10.06
CA ALA A 41 -0.82 6.39 11.11
C ALA A 41 -1.16 7.87 10.87
N MET A 42 -1.05 8.37 9.63
CA MET A 42 -1.37 9.76 9.31
C MET A 42 -2.88 10.03 9.51
N ARG A 43 -3.75 9.12 9.12
CA ARG A 43 -5.20 9.19 9.37
C ARG A 43 -5.51 9.33 10.87
N TYR A 44 -4.78 8.56 11.70
CA TYR A 44 -4.94 8.60 13.15
C TYR A 44 -4.42 9.91 13.78
N PHE A 45 -3.36 10.49 13.22
CA PHE A 45 -2.69 11.66 13.78
C PHE A 45 -3.05 12.99 13.11
N LYS A 46 -3.91 13.01 12.09
CA LYS A 46 -4.18 14.17 11.23
C LYS A 46 -4.55 15.47 11.98
N ASP A 47 -5.26 15.34 13.10
CA ASP A 47 -5.73 16.50 13.88
C ASP A 47 -4.69 16.99 14.93
N SER A 48 -3.49 16.43 14.91
CA SER A 48 -2.42 16.82 15.82
C SER A 48 -1.73 18.11 15.39
N PRO A 49 -1.38 19.02 16.31
CA PRO A 49 -0.68 20.26 15.97
C PRO A 49 0.74 20.04 15.41
N TYR A 50 1.26 18.82 15.45
CA TYR A 50 2.53 18.46 14.81
C TYR A 50 2.40 18.07 13.36
N VAL A 51 1.18 17.85 12.86
CA VAL A 51 0.88 17.57 11.45
C VAL A 51 0.52 18.90 10.79
N THR A 52 1.56 19.64 10.37
CA THR A 52 1.43 20.93 9.71
C THR A 52 1.18 20.74 8.20
N ASP A 53 0.82 21.81 7.50
CA ASP A 53 0.61 21.78 6.05
C ASP A 53 1.86 21.31 5.30
N GLU A 54 3.06 21.72 5.76
CA GLU A 54 4.33 21.29 5.15
C GLU A 54 4.55 19.77 5.31
N VAL A 55 4.14 19.21 6.47
CA VAL A 55 4.21 17.76 6.70
C VAL A 55 3.22 17.03 5.78
N VAL A 56 2.02 17.56 5.63
CA VAL A 56 0.98 17.00 4.76
C VAL A 56 1.42 17.02 3.30
N ASP A 57 1.96 18.13 2.81
CA ASP A 57 2.44 18.27 1.42
C ASP A 57 3.61 17.32 1.13
N ALA A 58 4.58 17.25 2.04
CA ALA A 58 5.72 16.33 1.91
C ALA A 58 5.26 14.87 1.94
N PHE A 59 4.31 14.54 2.81
CA PHE A 59 3.73 13.21 2.92
C PHE A 59 3.03 12.78 1.63
N TYR A 60 2.12 13.57 1.08
CA TYR A 60 1.43 13.24 -0.16
C TYR A 60 2.37 13.16 -1.36
N SER A 61 3.36 14.05 -1.44
CA SER A 61 4.39 13.97 -2.49
C SER A 61 5.16 12.66 -2.42
N CYS A 62 5.51 12.23 -1.22
CA CYS A 62 6.20 10.95 -0.99
C CYS A 62 5.29 9.75 -1.30
N LEU A 63 4.00 9.79 -0.96
CA LEU A 63 3.05 8.72 -1.30
C LEU A 63 2.87 8.56 -2.82
N VAL A 64 2.86 9.66 -3.56
CA VAL A 64 2.84 9.62 -5.03
C VAL A 64 4.06 8.87 -5.56
N GLU A 65 5.26 9.17 -5.05
CA GLU A 65 6.49 8.46 -5.44
C GLU A 65 6.42 6.96 -5.10
N HIS A 66 5.86 6.60 -3.94
CA HIS A 66 5.63 5.20 -3.56
C HIS A 66 4.67 4.49 -4.53
N ALA A 67 3.51 5.11 -4.82
CA ALA A 67 2.51 4.53 -5.72
C ALA A 67 3.07 4.30 -7.13
N GLU A 68 3.73 5.30 -7.72
CA GLU A 68 4.32 5.18 -9.05
C GLU A 68 5.42 4.10 -9.08
N PHE A 69 6.20 3.99 -8.01
CA PHE A 69 7.21 2.93 -7.90
C PHE A 69 6.58 1.54 -7.79
N LEU A 70 5.55 1.36 -6.97
CA LEU A 70 4.82 0.09 -6.85
C LEU A 70 4.25 -0.34 -8.21
N ILE A 71 3.63 0.58 -8.95
CA ILE A 71 3.07 0.31 -10.28
C ILE A 71 4.19 -0.06 -11.27
N GLN A 72 5.29 0.72 -11.30
CA GLN A 72 6.41 0.50 -12.21
C GLN A 72 7.09 -0.86 -11.99
N MET A 73 7.23 -1.27 -10.73
CA MET A 73 7.98 -2.47 -10.35
C MET A 73 7.13 -3.73 -10.27
N HIS A 74 5.80 -3.60 -10.42
CA HIS A 74 4.94 -4.77 -10.47
C HIS A 74 5.31 -5.69 -11.64
N SER A 75 5.33 -7.00 -11.39
CA SER A 75 5.66 -8.00 -12.41
C SER A 75 4.76 -9.23 -12.28
N PRO A 76 4.57 -10.03 -13.35
CA PRO A 76 3.73 -11.23 -13.32
C PRO A 76 4.10 -12.25 -12.23
N TYR A 77 5.36 -12.28 -11.79
CA TYR A 77 5.79 -13.17 -10.71
C TYR A 77 5.18 -12.80 -9.36
N ARG A 78 4.76 -11.53 -9.19
CA ARG A 78 4.14 -11.03 -7.95
C ARG A 78 2.76 -11.64 -7.73
N TYR A 79 2.03 -11.95 -8.79
CA TYR A 79 0.71 -12.61 -8.69
C TYR A 79 0.74 -13.95 -7.94
N MET A 80 1.91 -14.60 -7.83
CA MET A 80 2.05 -15.89 -7.16
C MET A 80 2.69 -15.79 -5.77
N SER A 81 2.81 -14.59 -5.20
CA SER A 81 3.48 -14.38 -3.93
C SER A 81 2.62 -13.53 -2.99
N ASN A 82 2.60 -13.89 -1.70
CA ASN A 82 2.01 -13.02 -0.67
C ASN A 82 2.58 -11.59 -0.72
N TRP A 83 3.82 -11.42 -1.18
CA TRP A 83 4.44 -10.10 -1.35
C TRP A 83 3.67 -9.22 -2.33
N GLY A 84 3.18 -9.79 -3.45
CA GLY A 84 2.35 -9.04 -4.41
C GLY A 84 1.09 -8.50 -3.74
N VAL A 85 0.41 -9.34 -2.96
CA VAL A 85 -0.79 -8.93 -2.21
C VAL A 85 -0.49 -7.78 -1.25
N ILE A 86 0.61 -7.86 -0.48
CA ILE A 86 1.04 -6.80 0.45
C ILE A 86 1.39 -5.50 -0.31
N GLU A 87 2.09 -5.62 -1.44
CA GLU A 87 2.47 -4.50 -2.30
C GLU A 87 1.23 -3.78 -2.85
N ASN A 88 0.25 -4.53 -3.37
CA ASN A 88 -0.98 -3.98 -3.92
C ASN A 88 -1.97 -3.51 -2.84
N HIS A 89 -1.99 -4.11 -1.66
CA HIS A 89 -2.67 -3.57 -0.49
C HIS A 89 -2.12 -2.17 -0.13
N GLY A 90 -0.80 -2.03 -0.07
CA GLY A 90 -0.17 -0.72 0.16
C GLY A 90 -0.51 0.30 -0.92
N LEU A 91 -0.55 -0.11 -2.19
CA LEU A 91 -0.97 0.75 -3.31
C LEU A 91 -2.44 1.19 -3.16
N PHE A 92 -3.33 0.29 -2.74
CA PHE A 92 -4.74 0.61 -2.48
C PHE A 92 -4.88 1.61 -1.34
N GLU A 93 -4.20 1.41 -0.22
CA GLU A 93 -4.21 2.32 0.92
C GLU A 93 -3.70 3.73 0.55
N ILE A 94 -2.62 3.81 -0.25
CA ILE A 94 -2.17 5.07 -0.82
C ILE A 94 -3.27 5.68 -1.70
N GLY A 95 -3.88 4.88 -2.57
CA GLY A 95 -4.92 5.33 -3.48
C GLY A 95 -6.10 5.98 -2.76
N ILE A 96 -6.68 5.30 -1.76
CA ILE A 96 -7.82 5.86 -1.00
C ILE A 96 -7.45 7.08 -0.15
N ALA A 97 -6.17 7.29 0.13
CA ALA A 97 -5.68 8.47 0.85
C ALA A 97 -5.46 9.70 -0.07
N MET A 98 -5.39 9.52 -1.39
CA MET A 98 -5.12 10.63 -2.32
C MET A 98 -6.24 11.69 -2.26
N PRO A 99 -5.88 12.98 -2.10
CA PRO A 99 -6.85 14.06 -2.09
C PRO A 99 -7.46 14.33 -3.48
N ASP A 100 -6.67 14.17 -4.55
CA ASP A 100 -7.17 14.32 -5.91
C ASP A 100 -7.84 13.04 -6.44
N GLU A 101 -8.93 13.23 -7.17
CA GLU A 101 -9.79 12.15 -7.64
C GLU A 101 -9.12 11.30 -8.74
N GLU A 102 -8.31 11.92 -9.59
CA GLU A 102 -7.65 11.23 -10.71
C GLU A 102 -6.65 10.18 -10.19
N ARG A 103 -5.73 10.58 -9.29
CA ARG A 103 -4.77 9.66 -8.67
C ARG A 103 -5.45 8.62 -7.79
N ARG A 104 -6.45 9.05 -7.01
CA ARG A 104 -7.24 8.11 -6.19
C ARG A 104 -7.82 7.00 -7.05
N LYS A 105 -8.55 7.36 -8.11
CA LYS A 105 -9.17 6.40 -9.02
C LYS A 105 -8.13 5.53 -9.71
N ARG A 106 -7.04 6.12 -10.21
CA ARG A 106 -5.98 5.39 -10.92
C ARG A 106 -5.32 4.35 -10.01
N TYR A 107 -4.88 4.75 -8.82
CA TYR A 107 -4.14 3.84 -7.92
C TYR A 107 -5.03 2.74 -7.35
N THR A 108 -6.25 3.07 -6.95
CA THR A 108 -7.20 2.07 -6.43
C THR A 108 -7.64 1.09 -7.52
N SER A 109 -7.88 1.54 -8.75
CA SER A 109 -8.27 0.65 -9.85
C SER A 109 -7.16 -0.34 -10.20
N ILE A 110 -5.91 0.12 -10.30
CA ILE A 110 -4.76 -0.76 -10.57
C ILE A 110 -4.56 -1.76 -9.42
N ALA A 111 -4.62 -1.29 -8.18
CA ALA A 111 -4.48 -2.16 -7.01
C ALA A 111 -5.56 -3.26 -6.97
N LEU A 112 -6.82 -2.90 -7.20
CA LEU A 112 -7.94 -3.85 -7.22
C LEU A 112 -7.82 -4.87 -8.36
N GLU A 113 -7.40 -4.45 -9.56
CA GLU A 113 -7.15 -5.35 -10.70
C GLU A 113 -6.07 -6.38 -10.36
N HIS A 114 -4.97 -5.95 -9.78
CA HIS A 114 -3.88 -6.84 -9.38
C HIS A 114 -4.31 -7.78 -8.25
N LEU A 115 -4.97 -7.27 -7.20
CA LEU A 115 -5.46 -8.07 -6.08
C LEU A 115 -6.48 -9.12 -6.53
N GLU A 116 -7.36 -8.81 -7.49
CA GLU A 116 -8.27 -9.80 -8.07
C GLU A 116 -7.50 -10.93 -8.79
N ALA A 117 -6.50 -10.57 -9.59
CA ALA A 117 -5.68 -11.57 -10.27
C ALA A 117 -4.91 -12.44 -9.27
N GLU A 118 -4.37 -11.84 -8.22
CA GLU A 118 -3.66 -12.52 -7.13
C GLU A 118 -4.58 -13.47 -6.36
N ALA A 119 -5.81 -13.04 -6.03
CA ALA A 119 -6.78 -13.90 -5.34
C ALA A 119 -7.11 -15.14 -6.19
N ARG A 120 -7.35 -14.96 -7.49
CA ARG A 120 -7.64 -16.09 -8.41
C ARG A 120 -6.47 -17.07 -8.54
N MET A 121 -5.24 -16.60 -8.38
CA MET A 121 -4.04 -17.45 -8.49
C MET A 121 -3.61 -18.05 -7.15
N GLN A 122 -3.84 -17.36 -6.04
CA GLN A 122 -3.28 -17.74 -4.74
C GLN A 122 -4.27 -18.43 -3.82
N ILE A 123 -5.58 -18.21 -3.98
CA ILE A 123 -6.58 -18.85 -3.12
C ILE A 123 -7.07 -20.14 -3.77
N MET A 124 -6.81 -21.25 -3.09
CA MET A 124 -7.19 -22.59 -3.55
C MET A 124 -8.71 -22.80 -3.39
N GLY A 125 -9.24 -23.84 -4.02
CA GLY A 125 -10.66 -24.15 -4.00
C GLY A 125 -11.24 -24.46 -2.61
N ASP A 126 -10.39 -24.75 -1.63
CA ASP A 126 -10.73 -24.93 -0.23
C ASP A 126 -10.59 -23.64 0.62
N GLY A 127 -10.22 -22.52 -0.03
CA GLY A 127 -10.03 -21.23 0.61
C GLY A 127 -8.63 -21.02 1.21
N VAL A 128 -7.73 -22.00 1.14
CA VAL A 128 -6.36 -21.87 1.68
C VAL A 128 -5.45 -21.16 0.67
N GLN A 129 -4.61 -20.26 1.14
CA GLN A 129 -3.57 -19.62 0.33
C GLN A 129 -2.51 -20.65 -0.07
N TRP A 130 -2.10 -20.67 -1.34
CA TRP A 130 -1.32 -21.73 -1.98
C TRP A 130 0.07 -22.01 -1.39
N GLU A 131 0.69 -21.04 -0.72
CA GLU A 131 1.98 -21.21 -0.03
C GLU A 131 1.89 -22.11 1.21
N GLN A 132 0.67 -22.48 1.63
CA GLN A 132 0.38 -23.44 2.71
C GLN A 132 1.03 -23.07 4.06
N SER A 133 1.24 -21.79 4.30
CA SER A 133 1.76 -21.26 5.55
C SER A 133 0.62 -20.56 6.31
N PRO A 134 0.28 -20.96 7.53
CA PRO A 134 -0.74 -20.29 8.33
C PRO A 134 -0.43 -18.78 8.54
N LEU A 135 0.85 -18.43 8.66
CA LEU A 135 1.27 -17.04 8.79
C LEU A 135 0.97 -16.25 7.51
N TYR A 136 1.37 -16.75 6.35
CA TYR A 136 1.14 -16.08 5.08
C TYR A 136 -0.34 -16.06 4.69
N HIS A 137 -1.09 -17.11 5.03
CA HIS A 137 -2.54 -17.11 4.86
C HIS A 137 -3.21 -15.98 5.65
N ASN A 138 -2.85 -15.80 6.93
CA ASN A 138 -3.38 -14.73 7.76
C ASN A 138 -2.97 -13.35 7.25
N GLU A 139 -1.75 -13.18 6.76
CA GLU A 139 -1.28 -11.91 6.18
C GLU A 139 -2.06 -11.55 4.91
N VAL A 140 -2.25 -12.51 4.02
CA VAL A 140 -3.05 -12.33 2.80
C VAL A 140 -4.52 -12.03 3.13
N LEU A 141 -5.11 -12.76 4.09
CA LEU A 141 -6.47 -12.52 4.55
C LEU A 141 -6.63 -11.09 5.11
N HIS A 142 -5.70 -10.67 5.97
CA HIS A 142 -5.68 -9.30 6.50
C HIS A 142 -5.67 -8.25 5.39
N CYS A 143 -4.81 -8.40 4.39
CA CYS A 143 -4.77 -7.47 3.26
C CYS A 143 -6.10 -7.39 2.51
N TYR A 144 -6.75 -8.53 2.26
CA TYR A 144 -8.06 -8.53 1.58
C TYR A 144 -9.18 -7.94 2.45
N GLU A 145 -9.21 -8.19 3.76
CA GLU A 145 -10.20 -7.58 4.67
C GLU A 145 -10.06 -6.07 4.67
N ASP A 146 -8.84 -5.55 4.75
CA ASP A 146 -8.54 -4.12 4.74
C ASP A 146 -8.91 -3.43 3.41
N VAL A 147 -8.88 -4.16 2.30
CA VAL A 147 -9.28 -3.64 0.99
C VAL A 147 -10.79 -3.73 0.77
N LEU A 148 -11.40 -4.87 1.09
CA LEU A 148 -12.81 -5.13 0.78
C LEU A 148 -13.75 -4.20 1.56
N ILE A 149 -13.50 -3.96 2.84
CA ILE A 149 -14.36 -3.11 3.67
C ILE A 149 -14.40 -1.66 3.13
N PRO A 150 -13.28 -0.96 2.90
CA PRO A 150 -13.29 0.36 2.28
C PRO A 150 -13.84 0.36 0.85
N ALA A 151 -13.53 -0.65 0.03
CA ALA A 151 -14.04 -0.74 -1.34
C ALA A 151 -15.57 -0.81 -1.37
N MET A 152 -16.19 -1.60 -0.50
CA MET A 152 -17.64 -1.69 -0.38
C MET A 152 -18.26 -0.36 0.10
N ILE A 153 -17.65 0.31 1.07
CA ILE A 153 -18.14 1.60 1.60
C ILE A 153 -18.04 2.69 0.53
N LEU A 154 -16.95 2.75 -0.20
CA LEU A 154 -16.69 3.74 -1.25
C LEU A 154 -17.37 3.39 -2.58
N ARG A 155 -18.08 2.26 -2.65
CA ARG A 155 -18.78 1.77 -3.85
C ARG A 155 -17.86 1.60 -5.05
N PHE A 156 -16.61 1.24 -4.82
CA PHE A 156 -15.80 0.71 -5.91
C PHE A 156 -16.41 -0.62 -6.39
N PRO A 157 -16.36 -0.93 -7.69
CA PRO A 157 -16.70 -2.26 -8.16
C PRO A 157 -15.76 -3.24 -7.44
N THR A 158 -16.34 -4.08 -6.57
CA THR A 158 -15.57 -5.15 -5.93
C THR A 158 -15.39 -6.25 -6.94
N PRO A 159 -14.18 -6.75 -7.15
CA PRO A 159 -13.89 -7.79 -8.13
C PRO A 159 -14.38 -9.19 -7.72
N PHE A 160 -15.04 -9.33 -6.55
CA PHE A 160 -15.47 -10.60 -5.97
C PHE A 160 -16.98 -10.69 -5.84
#